data_1b37a65aa035637e4ae73c3226e733f2
#
_entry.id   1b37a65aa035637e4ae73c3226e733f2
#
_cell.length_a   1.000
_cell.length_b   1.000
_cell.length_c   1.000
_cell.angle_alpha   90.00
_cell.angle_beta   90.00
_cell.angle_gamma   90.00
#
_symmetry.space_group_name_H-M   'P 1'
#
loop_
_entity.id
_entity.type
_entity.pdbx_description
1 polymer ?
#
loop_
_entity_poly.entity_id
_entity_poly.type
_entity_poly.pdbx_seq_one_letter_code
_entity_poly.pdbx_strand_id
1 'polypeptide(L)'
;MPAYSKIDRVKAAPKFVNTGAAGWGFHSWSDLLDDKAPHRRLLANIAAAHPEVAVTLPDSDRYEDYVEGSMKSASHEVWVYFETILSHLWFWSPERQSAEWARALVVSAVASF
;
A
#
# COMPACT_ATOMS: atom_id res chain seq x y z
N MET A 1 -10.84 -9.05 15.01
CA MET A 1 -9.67 -9.51 14.23
C MET A 1 -9.11 -8.37 13.41
N PRO A 2 -7.83 -8.08 13.51
CA PRO A 2 -7.24 -7.07 12.62
C PRO A 2 -7.28 -7.57 11.18
N ALA A 3 -7.48 -6.64 10.25
CA ALA A 3 -7.50 -6.96 8.83
C ALA A 3 -6.08 -7.34 8.32
N TYR A 4 -5.05 -6.88 9.01
CA TYR A 4 -3.67 -7.16 8.64
C TYR A 4 -2.94 -7.84 9.78
N SER A 5 -2.33 -8.97 9.47
CA SER A 5 -1.63 -9.80 10.46
C SER A 5 -0.14 -9.51 10.53
N LYS A 6 0.43 -8.92 9.47
CA LYS A 6 1.86 -8.69 9.38
C LYS A 6 2.16 -7.53 8.44
N ILE A 7 3.10 -6.69 8.84
CA ILE A 7 3.64 -5.62 8.00
C ILE A 7 5.15 -5.85 7.90
N ASP A 8 5.63 -6.10 6.68
CA ASP A 8 7.05 -6.36 6.46
C ASP A 8 7.88 -5.12 6.73
N ARG A 9 9.16 -5.32 6.98
CA ARG A 9 10.14 -4.23 7.01
C ARG A 9 10.43 -3.78 5.59
N VAL A 10 10.79 -2.51 5.42
CA VAL A 10 11.25 -2.00 4.14
C VAL A 10 12.55 -2.70 3.76
N LYS A 11 12.62 -3.16 2.51
CA LYS A 11 13.80 -3.82 1.97
C LYS A 11 14.00 -3.43 0.51
N ALA A 12 15.20 -3.63 0.00
CA ALA A 12 15.49 -3.41 -1.40
C ALA A 12 14.62 -4.36 -2.25
N ALA A 13 13.95 -3.81 -3.25
CA ALA A 13 13.07 -4.58 -4.11
C ALA A 13 12.91 -3.87 -5.47
N PRO A 14 12.76 -4.64 -6.55
CA PRO A 14 12.43 -4.03 -7.85
C PRO A 14 10.99 -3.55 -7.85
N LYS A 15 10.71 -2.60 -8.74
CA LYS A 15 9.34 -2.14 -8.95
C LYS A 15 8.45 -3.29 -9.42
N PHE A 16 7.22 -3.32 -8.92
CA PHE A 16 6.30 -4.44 -9.15
C PHE A 16 5.69 -4.49 -10.56
N VAL A 17 5.92 -3.54 -11.41
CA VAL A 17 5.39 -3.54 -12.78
C VAL A 17 6.53 -3.69 -13.78
N ASN A 18 7.25 -4.79 -13.71
CA ASN A 18 8.22 -5.23 -14.71
C ASN A 18 9.14 -4.17 -15.34
N THR A 19 9.44 -3.12 -14.63
CA THR A 19 10.33 -2.08 -15.17
C THR A 19 11.79 -2.35 -14.86
N GLY A 20 12.08 -3.29 -13.98
CA GLY A 20 13.43 -3.56 -13.52
C GLY A 20 14.04 -2.44 -12.68
N ALA A 21 13.28 -1.40 -12.38
CA ALA A 21 13.79 -0.27 -11.61
C ALA A 21 14.10 -0.70 -10.18
N ALA A 22 15.29 -0.37 -9.70
CA ALA A 22 15.70 -0.64 -8.32
C ALA A 22 14.99 0.34 -7.38
N GLY A 23 14.71 -0.13 -6.18
CA GLY A 23 14.06 0.70 -5.17
C GLY A 23 13.87 -0.05 -3.86
N TRP A 24 12.82 0.33 -3.12
CA TRP A 24 12.54 -0.15 -1.77
C TRP A 24 11.06 -0.40 -1.61
N GLY A 25 10.71 -1.45 -0.92
CA GLY A 25 9.30 -1.76 -0.75
C GLY A 25 9.02 -2.64 0.45
N PHE A 26 7.73 -2.83 0.72
CA PHE A 26 7.25 -3.72 1.77
C PHE A 26 5.84 -4.18 1.45
N HIS A 27 5.44 -5.29 2.06
CA HIS A 27 4.08 -5.83 1.96
C HIS A 27 3.38 -5.71 3.31
N SER A 28 2.07 -5.45 3.24
CA SER A 28 1.16 -5.58 4.38
C SER A 28 0.26 -6.79 4.11
N TRP A 29 0.32 -7.79 4.97
CA TRP A 29 -0.34 -9.08 4.76
C TRP A 29 -1.67 -9.15 5.51
N SER A 30 -2.70 -9.60 4.82
CA SER A 30 -4.03 -9.79 5.38
C SER A 30 -4.36 -11.28 5.44
N ASP A 31 -5.11 -11.69 6.46
CA ASP A 31 -5.64 -13.05 6.53
C ASP A 31 -6.95 -13.20 5.76
N LEU A 32 -7.48 -12.11 5.21
CA LEU A 32 -8.73 -12.10 4.45
C LEU A 32 -8.41 -12.35 2.98
N LEU A 33 -8.40 -13.61 2.59
CA LEU A 33 -8.13 -14.00 1.20
C LEU A 33 -9.29 -13.57 0.29
N ASP A 34 -8.93 -13.23 -0.95
CA ASP A 34 -9.88 -12.86 -2.00
C ASP A 34 -10.73 -11.63 -1.67
N ASP A 35 -10.29 -10.82 -0.72
CA ASP A 35 -11.01 -9.62 -0.32
C ASP A 35 -10.12 -8.39 -0.47
N LYS A 36 -10.46 -7.52 -1.41
CA LYS A 36 -9.75 -6.26 -1.66
C LYS A 36 -10.25 -5.11 -0.78
N ALA A 37 -11.38 -5.28 -0.11
CA ALA A 37 -11.98 -4.20 0.68
C ALA A 37 -11.07 -3.70 1.81
N PRO A 38 -10.32 -4.56 2.54
CA PRO A 38 -9.39 -4.08 3.56
C PRO A 38 -8.33 -3.16 2.98
N HIS A 39 -7.83 -3.44 1.78
CA HIS A 39 -6.76 -2.65 1.15
C HIS A 39 -7.25 -1.23 0.82
N ARG A 40 -8.39 -1.13 0.16
CA ARG A 40 -8.97 0.18 -0.16
C ARG A 40 -9.35 0.95 1.11
N ARG A 41 -9.89 0.26 2.10
CA ARG A 41 -10.27 0.89 3.38
C ARG A 41 -9.06 1.39 4.15
N LEU A 42 -7.97 0.63 4.17
CA LEU A 42 -6.74 1.05 4.82
C LEU A 42 -6.22 2.35 4.19
N LEU A 43 -6.15 2.39 2.86
CA LEU A 43 -5.67 3.56 2.14
C LEU A 43 -6.58 4.77 2.36
N ALA A 44 -7.90 4.55 2.35
CA ALA A 44 -8.86 5.61 2.64
C ALA A 44 -8.71 6.15 4.07
N ASN A 45 -8.45 5.27 5.03
CA ASN A 45 -8.23 5.68 6.42
C ASN A 45 -6.96 6.50 6.57
N ILE A 46 -5.90 6.15 5.86
CA ILE A 46 -4.67 6.95 5.84
C ILE A 46 -4.95 8.35 5.29
N ALA A 47 -5.65 8.44 4.16
CA ALA A 47 -5.98 9.72 3.56
C ALA A 47 -6.87 10.58 4.47
N ALA A 48 -7.81 9.96 5.17
CA ALA A 48 -8.69 10.68 6.08
C ALA A 48 -7.95 11.21 7.32
N ALA A 49 -6.99 10.44 7.83
CA ALA A 49 -6.21 10.82 9.01
C ALA A 49 -5.09 11.81 8.71
N HIS A 50 -4.65 11.88 7.45
CA HIS A 50 -3.51 12.70 7.04
C HIS A 50 -3.88 13.55 5.82
N PRO A 51 -4.46 14.75 6.02
CA PRO A 51 -4.90 15.60 4.90
C PRO A 51 -3.79 15.95 3.91
N GLU A 52 -2.53 15.91 4.34
CA GLU A 52 -1.38 16.18 3.49
C GLU A 52 -1.05 15.02 2.54
N VAL A 53 -1.67 13.86 2.74
CA VAL A 53 -1.43 12.67 1.92
C VAL A 53 -2.53 12.52 0.88
N ALA A 54 -2.12 12.46 -0.38
CA ALA A 54 -3.03 12.20 -1.49
C ALA A 54 -2.92 10.74 -1.92
N VAL A 55 -4.00 10.00 -1.80
CA VAL A 55 -4.10 8.62 -2.28
C VAL A 55 -4.87 8.64 -3.61
N THR A 56 -4.25 8.10 -4.64
CA THR A 56 -4.86 8.01 -5.98
C THR A 56 -5.01 6.55 -6.37
N LEU A 57 -6.26 6.12 -6.54
CA LEU A 57 -6.59 4.77 -6.97
C LEU A 57 -7.61 4.86 -8.10
N PRO A 58 -7.63 3.88 -9.02
CA PRO A 58 -8.73 3.81 -9.98
C PRO A 58 -10.05 3.54 -9.26
N ASP A 59 -11.15 3.90 -9.90
CA ASP A 59 -12.48 3.63 -9.36
C ASP A 59 -12.67 2.13 -9.14
N SER A 60 -13.43 1.78 -8.10
CA SER A 60 -13.70 0.40 -7.80
C SER A 60 -14.54 -0.24 -8.92
N ASP A 61 -14.07 -1.40 -9.39
CA ASP A 61 -14.75 -2.19 -10.40
C ASP A 61 -14.94 -3.61 -9.85
N ARG A 62 -16.16 -4.14 -9.96
CA ARG A 62 -16.45 -5.48 -9.47
C ARG A 62 -15.64 -6.57 -10.17
N TYR A 63 -15.09 -6.29 -11.35
CA TYR A 63 -14.28 -7.22 -12.14
C TYR A 63 -12.80 -6.91 -12.11
N GLU A 64 -12.36 -6.01 -11.26
CA GLU A 64 -10.94 -5.65 -11.25
C GLU A 64 -10.08 -6.83 -10.77
N ASP A 65 -9.03 -7.15 -11.53
CA ASP A 65 -8.08 -8.19 -11.19
C ASP A 65 -6.97 -7.67 -10.29
N TYR A 66 -6.58 -6.42 -10.51
CA TYR A 66 -5.55 -5.77 -9.72
C TYR A 66 -5.84 -4.27 -9.64
N VAL A 67 -5.21 -3.64 -8.65
CA VAL A 67 -5.29 -2.19 -8.48
C VAL A 67 -3.88 -1.66 -8.36
N GLU A 68 -3.55 -0.64 -9.16
CA GLU A 68 -2.29 0.07 -9.10
C GLU A 68 -2.59 1.54 -8.88
N GLY A 69 -1.92 2.14 -7.89
CA GLY A 69 -2.15 3.53 -7.56
C GLY A 69 -0.94 4.16 -6.92
N SER A 70 -1.15 5.27 -6.21
CA SER A 70 -0.08 5.98 -5.56
C SER A 70 -0.53 6.64 -4.26
N MET A 71 0.45 6.92 -3.41
CA MET A 71 0.27 7.69 -2.19
C MET A 71 1.38 8.73 -2.15
N LYS A 72 1.01 10.01 -2.05
CA LYS A 72 1.95 11.13 -2.18
C LYS A 72 1.76 12.15 -1.07
N SER A 73 2.89 12.79 -0.71
CA SER A 73 2.90 14.02 0.07
C SER A 73 3.81 15.02 -0.64
N ALA A 74 4.07 16.19 -0.01
CA ALA A 74 4.98 17.17 -0.59
C ALA A 74 6.40 16.64 -0.78
N SER A 75 6.83 15.66 0.06
CA SER A 75 8.21 15.17 0.09
C SER A 75 8.36 13.71 -0.31
N HIS A 76 7.24 12.98 -0.46
CA HIS A 76 7.29 11.53 -0.66
C HIS A 76 6.31 11.08 -1.72
N GLU A 77 6.71 10.04 -2.44
CA GLU A 77 5.82 9.37 -3.39
C GLU A 77 6.08 7.87 -3.32
N VAL A 78 5.00 7.09 -3.17
CA VAL A 78 5.05 5.63 -3.14
C VAL A 78 4.02 5.08 -4.10
N TRP A 79 4.37 4.03 -4.81
CA TRP A 79 3.41 3.25 -5.58
C TRP A 79 2.73 2.24 -4.68
N VAL A 80 1.45 1.98 -4.96
CA VAL A 80 0.63 1.04 -4.22
C VAL A 80 0.07 0.03 -5.21
N TYR A 81 0.13 -1.26 -4.84
CA TYR A 81 -0.35 -2.32 -5.72
C TYR A 81 -0.96 -3.44 -4.91
N PHE A 82 -2.10 -3.94 -5.35
CA PHE A 82 -2.67 -5.18 -4.82
C PHE A 82 -3.48 -5.89 -5.88
N GLU A 83 -3.60 -7.21 -5.73
CA GLU A 83 -4.43 -8.04 -6.58
C GLU A 83 -5.59 -8.61 -5.76
N THR A 84 -6.72 -8.87 -6.41
CA THR A 84 -7.93 -9.31 -5.72
C THR A 84 -7.80 -10.70 -5.10
N ILE A 85 -6.88 -11.52 -5.64
CA ILE A 85 -6.67 -12.89 -5.15
C ILE A 85 -5.48 -13.02 -4.21
N LEU A 86 -4.74 -11.94 -4.01
CA LEU A 86 -3.57 -11.96 -3.13
C LEU A 86 -3.89 -11.29 -1.80
N SER A 87 -3.36 -11.86 -0.75
CA SER A 87 -3.64 -11.41 0.61
C SER A 87 -2.68 -10.32 1.08
N HIS A 88 -2.07 -9.59 0.16
CA HIS A 88 -1.15 -8.52 0.54
C HIS A 88 -1.38 -7.25 -0.27
N LEU A 89 -0.99 -6.14 0.35
CA LEU A 89 -0.95 -4.81 -0.23
C LEU A 89 0.53 -4.43 -0.32
N TRP A 90 1.00 -4.07 -1.50
CA TRP A 90 2.41 -3.79 -1.74
C TRP A 90 2.64 -2.30 -1.94
N PHE A 91 3.69 -1.79 -1.27
CA PHE A 91 4.16 -0.42 -1.39
C PHE A 91 5.58 -0.42 -1.93
N TRP A 92 5.87 0.51 -2.85
CA TRP A 92 7.19 0.60 -3.45
C TRP A 92 7.55 2.05 -3.76
N SER A 93 8.83 2.41 -3.58
CA SER A 93 9.36 3.73 -3.94
C SER A 93 10.80 3.58 -4.40
N PRO A 94 11.28 4.44 -5.32
CA PRO A 94 12.70 4.47 -5.65
C PRO A 94 13.56 4.95 -4.49
N GLU A 95 12.97 5.59 -3.47
CA GLU A 95 13.67 6.13 -2.32
C GLU A 95 13.29 5.40 -1.04
N ARG A 96 14.30 4.95 -0.29
CA ARG A 96 14.07 4.23 0.96
C ARG A 96 13.30 5.07 1.97
N GLN A 97 13.61 6.37 2.07
CA GLN A 97 12.94 7.26 3.01
C GLN A 97 11.43 7.33 2.75
N SER A 98 11.04 7.35 1.48
CA SER A 98 9.63 7.37 1.12
C SER A 98 8.93 6.05 1.47
N ALA A 99 9.59 4.93 1.25
CA ALA A 99 9.04 3.62 1.65
C ALA A 99 8.90 3.53 3.17
N GLU A 100 9.88 4.03 3.93
CA GLU A 100 9.80 4.05 5.41
C GLU A 100 8.68 4.98 5.90
N TRP A 101 8.52 6.12 5.26
CA TRP A 101 7.41 7.03 5.54
C TRP A 101 6.06 6.32 5.36
N ALA A 102 5.89 5.64 4.24
CA ALA A 102 4.65 4.91 3.96
C ALA A 102 4.41 3.82 4.99
N ARG A 103 5.46 3.08 5.37
CA ARG A 103 5.34 2.03 6.37
C ARG A 103 4.87 2.57 7.72
N ALA A 104 5.40 3.70 8.13
CA ALA A 104 4.98 4.33 9.40
C ALA A 104 3.49 4.68 9.38
N LEU A 105 2.99 5.20 8.25
CA LEU A 105 1.56 5.49 8.09
C LEU A 105 0.71 4.23 8.15
N VAL A 106 1.17 3.16 7.52
CA VAL A 106 0.45 1.89 7.51
C VAL A 106 0.40 1.28 8.92
N VAL A 107 1.53 1.25 9.61
CA VAL A 107 1.57 0.73 10.98
C VAL A 107 0.60 1.47 11.89
N SER A 108 0.59 2.79 11.80
CA SER A 108 -0.33 3.62 12.60
C SER A 108 -1.79 3.36 12.23
N ALA A 109 -2.10 3.27 10.95
CA ALA A 109 -3.46 3.04 10.48
C ALA A 109 -3.98 1.65 10.87
N VAL A 110 -3.14 0.63 10.78
CA VAL A 110 -3.51 -0.73 11.15
C VAL A 110 -3.80 -0.84 12.64
N ALA A 111 -3.08 -0.11 13.47
CA ALA A 111 -3.32 -0.11 14.93
C ALA A 111 -4.71 0.44 15.29
N SER A 112 -5.29 1.30 14.43
CA SER A 112 -6.62 1.90 14.63
C SER A 112 -7.70 1.24 13.76
N PHE A 113 -7.36 0.22 13.03
CA PHE A 113 -8.24 -0.41 12.00
C PHE A 113 -9.35 -1.35 12.57
#